data_e96009298a4f501192197bd872ab4a8b
#
_entry.id   e96009298a4f501192197bd872ab4a8b
#
_cell.length_a   1.000
_cell.length_b   1.000
_cell.length_c   1.000
_cell.angle_alpha   90.00
_cell.angle_beta   90.00
_cell.angle_gamma   90.00
#
_symmetry.space_group_name_H-M   'P 1'
#
loop_
_entity.id
_entity.type
_entity.pdbx_description
1 polymer ?
#
loop_
_entity_poly.entity_id
_entity_poly.type
_entity_poly.pdbx_seq_one_letter_code
_entity_poly.pdbx_strand_id
1 'polypeptide(L)'
;MFRKTLNAAQFNIFTLPGALSSGNALKFYEDKTAWHNLFRKQVTIRIKKNSFSPLYYANNGTPNSPVHVLVTMMILKEAEAISDQKFFENCHYNILTLRSIGLLNADDSVPTESTYYLFCKRVNDYAKAENENLFAVLFAEITQNQCIDLNVSGKRIRMDSKLRDSYIAKYLPWSENIQFSRS
;
A
#
# COMPACT_ATOMS: atom_id res chain seq x y z
N MET A 1 16.07 2.81 -13.41
CA MET A 1 16.84 3.30 -12.26
C MET A 1 15.96 3.32 -11.03
N PHE A 2 16.39 2.72 -9.92
CA PHE A 2 15.65 2.77 -8.67
C PHE A 2 15.77 4.16 -8.05
N ARG A 3 14.67 4.88 -7.91
CA ARG A 3 14.66 6.24 -7.38
C ARG A 3 14.49 6.22 -5.86
N LYS A 4 15.43 6.84 -5.15
CA LYS A 4 15.25 7.18 -3.72
C LYS A 4 14.29 8.37 -3.66
N THR A 5 12.99 8.08 -3.65
CA THR A 5 11.96 9.13 -3.52
C THR A 5 11.85 9.61 -2.07
N LEU A 6 11.24 10.79 -1.92
CA LEU A 6 10.93 11.38 -0.62
C LEU A 6 10.28 10.36 0.34
N ASN A 7 10.59 10.50 1.60
CA ASN A 7 10.04 9.61 2.63
C ASN A 7 8.54 9.84 2.75
N ALA A 8 7.73 8.77 2.77
CA ALA A 8 6.28 8.85 2.97
C ALA A 8 5.87 9.54 4.29
N ALA A 9 6.80 9.69 5.22
CA ALA A 9 6.61 10.44 6.45
C ALA A 9 6.82 11.96 6.31
N GLN A 10 7.46 12.42 5.22
CA GLN A 10 7.69 13.84 4.99
C GLN A 10 6.38 14.55 4.63
N PHE A 11 6.09 15.61 5.36
CA PHE A 11 4.92 16.46 5.18
C PHE A 11 5.36 17.87 4.82
N ASN A 12 4.87 18.42 3.72
CA ASN A 12 5.11 19.79 3.33
C ASN A 12 3.89 20.65 3.66
N ILE A 13 4.02 21.54 4.62
CA ILE A 13 2.96 22.39 5.17
C ILE A 13 2.31 23.30 4.09
N PHE A 14 3.05 23.64 3.03
CA PHE A 14 2.60 24.62 2.04
C PHE A 14 1.67 24.06 0.94
N THR A 15 1.27 22.80 1.02
CA THR A 15 0.57 22.12 -0.09
C THR A 15 -0.85 21.66 0.22
N LEU A 16 -1.41 22.05 1.37
CA LEU A 16 -2.81 21.76 1.64
C LEU A 16 -3.71 22.61 0.70
N PRO A 17 -4.68 21.97 0.01
CA PRO A 17 -5.71 22.71 -0.72
C PRO A 17 -6.36 23.75 0.19
N GLY A 18 -6.66 24.94 -0.34
CA GLY A 18 -7.21 26.04 0.47
C GLY A 18 -8.45 25.67 1.28
N ALA A 19 -9.29 24.75 0.78
CA ALA A 19 -10.44 24.19 1.50
C ALA A 19 -10.07 23.41 2.77
N LEU A 20 -8.83 22.93 2.91
CA LEU A 20 -8.33 22.20 4.07
C LEU A 20 -7.37 23.02 4.93
N SER A 21 -7.21 24.31 4.63
CA SER A 21 -6.28 25.17 5.37
C SER A 21 -6.82 25.61 6.73
N SER A 22 -8.11 25.47 6.98
CA SER A 22 -8.73 25.88 8.25
C SER A 22 -10.09 25.20 8.49
N GLY A 23 -10.59 25.32 9.72
CA GLY A 23 -11.95 24.92 10.08
C GLY A 23 -12.14 23.42 10.35
N ASN A 24 -13.40 22.98 10.26
CA ASN A 24 -13.78 21.60 10.56
C ASN A 24 -13.22 20.59 9.57
N ALA A 25 -13.09 20.95 8.30
CA ALA A 25 -12.51 20.07 7.27
C ALA A 25 -11.06 19.70 7.61
N LEU A 26 -10.25 20.66 8.07
CA LEU A 26 -8.90 20.40 8.52
C LEU A 26 -8.86 19.45 9.73
N LYS A 27 -9.76 19.63 10.70
CA LYS A 27 -9.84 18.75 11.87
C LYS A 27 -10.11 17.30 11.47
N PHE A 28 -11.06 17.07 10.57
CA PHE A 28 -11.34 15.70 10.06
C PHE A 28 -10.19 15.14 9.25
N TYR A 29 -9.53 15.96 8.46
CA TYR A 29 -8.39 15.53 7.66
C TYR A 29 -7.18 15.15 8.52
N GLU A 30 -6.97 15.86 9.63
CA GLU A 30 -5.84 15.62 10.55
C GLU A 30 -6.16 14.65 11.70
N ASP A 31 -7.42 14.23 11.82
CA ASP A 31 -7.82 13.28 12.86
C ASP A 31 -6.99 12.00 12.81
N LYS A 32 -6.18 11.80 13.84
CA LYS A 32 -5.27 10.65 13.95
C LYS A 32 -5.99 9.31 14.05
N THR A 33 -7.27 9.31 14.42
CA THR A 33 -8.12 8.12 14.55
C THR A 33 -8.87 7.80 13.26
N ALA A 34 -8.92 8.73 12.31
CA ALA A 34 -9.56 8.53 11.03
C ALA A 34 -8.80 7.47 10.18
N TRP A 35 -9.57 6.67 9.43
CA TRP A 35 -9.05 5.51 8.68
C TRP A 35 -7.84 5.84 7.79
N HIS A 36 -7.88 6.96 7.07
CA HIS A 36 -6.83 7.36 6.14
C HIS A 36 -5.50 7.66 6.84
N ASN A 37 -5.54 8.26 8.04
CA ASN A 37 -4.36 8.53 8.86
C ASN A 37 -3.86 7.27 9.56
N LEU A 38 -4.77 6.41 10.03
CA LEU A 38 -4.42 5.10 10.59
C LEU A 38 -3.78 4.21 9.53
N PHE A 39 -4.39 4.11 8.34
CA PHE A 39 -3.84 3.34 7.23
C PHE A 39 -2.45 3.85 6.82
N ARG A 40 -2.30 5.15 6.67
CA ARG A 40 -1.00 5.76 6.37
C ARG A 40 0.04 5.42 7.44
N LYS A 41 -0.30 5.56 8.71
CA LYS A 41 0.61 5.27 9.84
C LYS A 41 0.97 3.78 9.93
N GLN A 42 -0.01 2.91 9.77
CA GLN A 42 0.15 1.48 10.03
C GLN A 42 0.63 0.68 8.81
N VAL A 43 0.44 1.21 7.61
CA VAL A 43 0.80 0.52 6.37
C VAL A 43 1.81 1.36 5.57
N THR A 44 1.39 2.49 5.02
CA THR A 44 2.15 3.25 4.02
C THR A 44 3.55 3.64 4.47
N ILE A 45 3.69 4.18 5.68
CA ILE A 45 4.99 4.64 6.23
C ILE A 45 5.92 3.45 6.52
N ARG A 46 5.37 2.27 6.79
CA ARG A 46 6.14 1.08 7.15
C ARG A 46 6.68 0.31 5.95
N ILE A 47 6.25 0.66 4.74
CA ILE A 47 6.74 0.02 3.52
C ILE A 47 8.21 0.36 3.30
N LYS A 48 9.07 -0.64 3.40
CA LYS A 48 10.49 -0.53 3.10
C LYS A 48 10.72 -0.57 1.59
N LYS A 49 11.02 0.57 0.99
CA LYS A 49 11.25 0.71 -0.46
C LYS A 49 12.32 -0.24 -0.99
N ASN A 50 13.37 -0.47 -0.21
CA ASN A 50 14.52 -1.27 -0.62
C ASN A 50 14.16 -2.75 -0.84
N SER A 51 13.11 -3.27 -0.19
CA SER A 51 12.64 -4.64 -0.40
C SER A 51 12.18 -4.91 -1.84
N PHE A 52 11.81 -3.86 -2.57
CA PHE A 52 11.37 -3.95 -3.98
C PHE A 52 12.46 -3.52 -4.98
N SER A 53 13.68 -3.26 -4.52
CA SER A 53 14.79 -2.90 -5.42
C SER A 53 15.11 -3.97 -6.48
N PRO A 54 14.97 -5.28 -6.23
CA PRO A 54 15.22 -6.30 -7.24
C PRO A 54 14.32 -6.21 -8.48
N LEU A 55 13.15 -5.54 -8.36
CA LEU A 55 12.23 -5.34 -9.47
C LEU A 55 12.72 -4.30 -10.51
N TYR A 56 13.83 -3.62 -10.23
CA TYR A 56 14.29 -2.49 -11.03
C TYR A 56 15.78 -2.60 -11.35
N TYR A 57 16.15 -2.28 -12.58
CA TYR A 57 17.56 -2.21 -12.98
C TYR A 57 18.27 -1.03 -12.29
N ALA A 58 19.48 -1.26 -11.81
CA ALA A 58 20.23 -0.29 -11.04
C ALA A 58 20.57 1.00 -11.82
N ASN A 59 20.88 0.90 -13.12
CA ASN A 59 21.52 1.97 -13.87
C ASN A 59 20.85 2.38 -15.19
N ASN A 60 19.72 1.77 -15.58
CA ASN A 60 19.07 2.05 -16.86
C ASN A 60 17.57 2.33 -16.74
N GLY A 61 17.08 3.32 -17.48
CA GLY A 61 15.67 3.60 -17.69
C GLY A 61 15.14 4.86 -17.01
N THR A 62 13.91 5.20 -17.33
CA THR A 62 13.15 6.28 -16.71
C THR A 62 13.00 6.03 -15.20
N PRO A 63 13.09 7.08 -14.35
CA PRO A 63 12.85 6.94 -12.92
C PRO A 63 11.50 6.27 -12.66
N ASN A 64 11.49 5.26 -11.79
CA ASN A 64 10.25 4.58 -11.43
C ASN A 64 9.32 5.48 -10.60
N SER A 65 8.03 5.24 -10.69
CA SER A 65 7.07 5.78 -9.73
C SER A 65 7.41 5.34 -8.30
N PRO A 66 7.05 6.13 -7.29
CA PRO A 66 7.35 5.80 -5.90
C PRO A 66 6.82 4.41 -5.51
N VAL A 67 7.71 3.48 -5.20
CA VAL A 67 7.37 2.08 -4.91
C VAL A 67 6.38 1.97 -3.75
N HIS A 68 6.56 2.77 -2.69
CA HIS A 68 5.65 2.74 -1.55
C HIS A 68 4.22 3.13 -1.95
N VAL A 69 4.04 4.06 -2.90
CA VAL A 69 2.72 4.43 -3.42
C VAL A 69 2.09 3.25 -4.16
N LEU A 70 2.83 2.62 -5.08
CA LEU A 70 2.34 1.47 -5.86
C LEU A 70 1.94 0.30 -4.95
N VAL A 71 2.77 -0.03 -3.97
CA VAL A 71 2.48 -1.08 -2.99
C VAL A 71 1.25 -0.73 -2.15
N THR A 72 1.17 0.52 -1.67
CA THR A 72 0.02 0.99 -0.89
C THR A 72 -1.26 0.97 -1.71
N MET A 73 -1.19 1.36 -2.99
CA MET A 73 -2.33 1.28 -3.91
C MET A 73 -2.84 -0.15 -4.05
N MET A 74 -1.94 -1.15 -4.18
CA MET A 74 -2.34 -2.55 -4.23
C MET A 74 -3.06 -2.99 -2.95
N ILE A 75 -2.51 -2.66 -1.79
CA ILE A 75 -3.08 -3.03 -0.49
C ILE A 75 -4.45 -2.36 -0.29
N LEU A 76 -4.53 -1.05 -0.58
CA LEU A 76 -5.77 -0.29 -0.38
C LEU A 76 -6.89 -0.74 -1.30
N LYS A 77 -6.56 -0.98 -2.58
CA LYS A 77 -7.53 -1.48 -3.57
C LYS A 77 -8.19 -2.78 -3.11
N GLU A 78 -7.38 -3.72 -2.63
CA GLU A 78 -7.89 -5.00 -2.12
C GLU A 78 -8.70 -4.82 -0.82
N ALA A 79 -8.26 -3.93 0.06
CA ALA A 79 -8.97 -3.66 1.30
C ALA A 79 -10.35 -3.03 1.07
N GLU A 80 -10.47 -2.11 0.10
CA GLU A 80 -11.73 -1.45 -0.25
C GLU A 80 -12.64 -2.34 -1.12
N ALA A 81 -12.08 -3.32 -1.83
CA ALA A 81 -12.79 -4.24 -2.74
C ALA A 81 -13.67 -3.52 -3.78
N ILE A 82 -13.16 -2.43 -4.33
CA ILE A 82 -13.81 -1.64 -5.38
C ILE A 82 -13.22 -1.99 -6.76
N SER A 83 -13.97 -1.62 -7.82
CA SER A 83 -13.49 -1.80 -9.18
C SER A 83 -12.25 -0.95 -9.48
N ASP A 84 -11.45 -1.37 -10.45
CA ASP A 84 -10.25 -0.66 -10.87
C ASP A 84 -10.57 0.78 -11.25
N GLN A 85 -11.58 0.98 -12.10
CA GLN A 85 -12.02 2.32 -12.51
C GLN A 85 -12.33 3.21 -11.29
N LYS A 86 -13.11 2.72 -10.33
CA LYS A 86 -13.46 3.51 -9.14
C LYS A 86 -12.27 3.77 -8.25
N PHE A 87 -11.36 2.81 -8.15
CA PHE A 87 -10.14 2.97 -7.38
C PHE A 87 -9.24 4.07 -7.95
N PHE A 88 -8.99 4.05 -9.26
CA PHE A 88 -8.17 5.08 -9.91
C PHE A 88 -8.83 6.46 -9.87
N GLU A 89 -10.16 6.52 -10.03
CA GLU A 89 -10.92 7.76 -9.80
C GLU A 89 -10.68 8.31 -8.38
N ASN A 90 -10.77 7.46 -7.35
CA ASN A 90 -10.47 7.84 -5.98
C ASN A 90 -9.01 8.30 -5.79
N CYS A 91 -8.06 7.65 -6.44
CA CYS A 91 -6.65 8.06 -6.39
C CYS A 91 -6.40 9.45 -7.01
N HIS A 92 -7.25 9.90 -7.94
CA HIS A 92 -7.11 11.23 -8.56
C HIS A 92 -7.89 12.32 -7.82
N TYR A 93 -9.07 12.00 -7.30
CA TYR A 93 -10.02 13.03 -6.84
C TYR A 93 -10.33 12.97 -5.34
N ASN A 94 -10.04 11.87 -4.67
CA ASN A 94 -10.33 11.74 -3.24
C ASN A 94 -9.08 12.05 -2.40
N ILE A 95 -9.12 13.18 -1.73
CA ILE A 95 -8.01 13.68 -0.91
C ILE A 95 -7.65 12.74 0.26
N LEU A 96 -8.61 12.00 0.79
CA LEU A 96 -8.36 11.03 1.87
C LEU A 96 -7.61 9.80 1.33
N THR A 97 -7.97 9.34 0.12
CA THR A 97 -7.25 8.30 -0.60
C THR A 97 -5.82 8.74 -0.90
N LEU A 98 -5.63 9.95 -1.45
CA LEU A 98 -4.30 10.53 -1.70
C LEU A 98 -3.44 10.53 -0.43
N ARG A 99 -4.02 11.00 0.69
CA ARG A 99 -3.32 11.01 1.98
C ARG A 99 -2.97 9.60 2.45
N SER A 100 -3.87 8.65 2.31
CA SER A 100 -3.66 7.27 2.75
C SER A 100 -2.52 6.59 1.98
N ILE A 101 -2.41 6.83 0.67
CA ILE A 101 -1.33 6.27 -0.17
C ILE A 101 -0.01 7.06 -0.10
N GLY A 102 0.02 8.16 0.65
CA GLY A 102 1.24 8.94 0.91
C GLY A 102 1.55 10.03 -0.11
N LEU A 103 0.58 10.41 -0.96
CA LEU A 103 0.66 11.57 -1.85
C LEU A 103 0.11 12.79 -1.09
N LEU A 104 1.03 13.61 -0.58
CA LEU A 104 0.68 14.68 0.35
C LEU A 104 0.84 16.07 -0.27
N ASN A 105 1.56 16.16 -1.37
CA ASN A 105 1.88 17.42 -2.03
C ASN A 105 1.08 17.56 -3.31
N ALA A 106 0.77 18.80 -3.68
CA ALA A 106 0.07 19.09 -4.94
C ALA A 106 0.87 18.65 -6.18
N ASP A 107 2.19 18.59 -6.07
CA ASP A 107 3.10 18.18 -7.14
C ASP A 107 3.30 16.65 -7.20
N ASP A 108 2.77 15.92 -6.24
CA ASP A 108 2.86 14.46 -6.23
C ASP A 108 1.95 13.89 -7.33
N SER A 109 2.54 13.21 -8.30
CA SER A 109 1.77 12.59 -9.38
C SER A 109 1.27 11.21 -8.99
N VAL A 110 -0.01 10.98 -9.19
CA VAL A 110 -0.62 9.64 -9.07
C VAL A 110 -0.04 8.74 -10.18
N PRO A 111 0.46 7.54 -9.86
CA PRO A 111 0.87 6.58 -10.88
C PRO A 111 -0.28 6.25 -11.83
N THR A 112 0.03 6.20 -13.14
CA THR A 112 -0.97 5.80 -14.14
C THR A 112 -1.36 4.34 -13.96
N GLU A 113 -2.53 3.96 -14.47
CA GLU A 113 -2.99 2.57 -14.50
C GLU A 113 -1.96 1.63 -15.12
N SER A 114 -1.39 2.05 -16.27
CA SER A 114 -0.35 1.27 -16.95
C SER A 114 0.88 1.04 -16.08
N THR A 115 1.30 2.07 -15.32
CA THR A 115 2.43 1.96 -14.38
C THR A 115 2.11 1.01 -13.24
N TYR A 116 0.90 1.09 -12.71
CA TYR A 116 0.42 0.21 -11.65
C TYR A 116 0.39 -1.26 -12.11
N TYR A 117 -0.23 -1.55 -13.27
CA TYR A 117 -0.29 -2.92 -13.77
C TYR A 117 1.08 -3.48 -14.16
N LEU A 118 1.97 -2.63 -14.69
CA LEU A 118 3.35 -3.03 -14.96
C LEU A 118 4.08 -3.42 -13.67
N PHE A 119 3.85 -2.68 -12.59
CA PHE A 119 4.41 -3.02 -11.27
C PHE A 119 3.85 -4.35 -10.76
N CYS A 120 2.54 -4.55 -10.82
CA CYS A 120 1.91 -5.82 -10.44
C CYS A 120 2.49 -7.01 -11.21
N LYS A 121 2.67 -6.84 -12.53
CA LYS A 121 3.30 -7.85 -13.38
C LYS A 121 4.72 -8.16 -12.94
N ARG A 122 5.56 -7.15 -12.70
CA ARG A 122 6.94 -7.34 -12.24
C ARG A 122 7.03 -8.09 -10.92
N VAL A 123 6.17 -7.77 -9.96
CA VAL A 123 6.10 -8.49 -8.67
C VAL A 123 5.78 -9.96 -8.89
N ASN A 124 4.79 -10.24 -9.75
CA ASN A 124 4.38 -11.61 -10.05
C ASN A 124 5.48 -12.39 -10.82
N ASP A 125 6.11 -11.76 -11.80
CA ASP A 125 7.19 -12.37 -12.57
C ASP A 125 8.40 -12.69 -11.67
N TYR A 126 8.75 -11.78 -10.76
CA TYR A 126 9.80 -11.99 -9.76
C TYR A 126 9.46 -13.16 -8.84
N ALA A 127 8.24 -13.21 -8.32
CA ALA A 127 7.82 -14.29 -7.44
C ALA A 127 7.90 -15.67 -8.12
N LYS A 128 7.63 -15.75 -9.44
CA LYS A 128 7.76 -16.97 -10.22
C LYS A 128 9.22 -17.34 -10.52
N ALA A 129 10.07 -16.35 -10.77
CA ALA A 129 11.45 -16.56 -11.14
C ALA A 129 12.31 -16.98 -9.94
N GLU A 130 12.15 -16.26 -8.82
CA GLU A 130 13.00 -16.43 -7.63
C GLU A 130 12.34 -17.31 -6.56
N ASN A 131 11.09 -17.73 -6.77
CA ASN A 131 10.28 -18.46 -5.77
C ASN A 131 10.19 -17.70 -4.43
N GLU A 132 10.27 -16.37 -4.48
CA GLU A 132 10.21 -15.47 -3.33
C GLU A 132 9.04 -14.51 -3.46
N ASN A 133 8.21 -14.45 -2.43
CA ASN A 133 7.06 -13.53 -2.40
C ASN A 133 7.39 -12.28 -1.59
N LEU A 134 7.73 -11.19 -2.28
CA LEU A 134 8.06 -9.90 -1.67
C LEU A 134 6.93 -9.35 -0.79
N PHE A 135 5.67 -9.61 -1.15
CA PHE A 135 4.52 -9.19 -0.33
C PHE A 135 4.40 -10.00 0.96
N ALA A 136 4.71 -11.30 0.93
CA ALA A 136 4.70 -12.11 2.16
C ALA A 136 5.70 -11.58 3.18
N VAL A 137 6.91 -11.26 2.73
CA VAL A 137 7.95 -10.65 3.57
C VAL A 137 7.49 -9.31 4.12
N LEU A 138 6.95 -8.44 3.25
CA LEU A 138 6.43 -7.14 3.66
C LEU A 138 5.31 -7.25 4.69
N PHE A 139 4.33 -8.11 4.46
CA PHE A 139 3.21 -8.30 5.38
C PHE A 139 3.65 -8.87 6.72
N ALA A 140 4.60 -9.79 6.74
CA ALA A 140 5.17 -10.30 7.99
C ALA A 140 5.81 -9.17 8.80
N GLU A 141 6.62 -8.32 8.18
CA GLU A 141 7.25 -7.17 8.84
C GLU A 141 6.23 -6.15 9.36
N ILE A 142 5.25 -5.78 8.53
CA ILE A 142 4.20 -4.82 8.91
C ILE A 142 3.39 -5.38 10.09
N THR A 143 2.97 -6.64 10.01
CA THR A 143 2.17 -7.30 11.05
C THR A 143 2.94 -7.39 12.37
N GLN A 144 4.22 -7.77 12.32
CA GLN A 144 5.06 -7.83 13.51
C GLN A 144 5.14 -6.46 14.21
N ASN A 145 5.37 -5.40 13.44
CA ASN A 145 5.42 -4.04 13.97
C ASN A 145 4.06 -3.59 14.54
N GLN A 146 2.95 -3.95 13.87
CA GLN A 146 1.60 -3.66 14.36
C GLN A 146 1.29 -4.41 15.67
N CYS A 147 1.67 -5.68 15.77
CA CYS A 147 1.50 -6.46 17.00
C CYS A 147 2.23 -5.83 18.19
N ILE A 148 3.45 -5.30 17.96
CA ILE A 148 4.21 -4.60 18.99
C ILE A 148 3.48 -3.31 19.39
N ASP A 149 3.10 -2.47 18.43
CA ASP A 149 2.47 -1.17 18.70
C ASP A 149 1.10 -1.29 19.38
N LEU A 150 0.35 -2.32 19.04
CA LEU A 150 -1.00 -2.56 19.56
C LEU A 150 -0.99 -3.51 20.79
N ASN A 151 0.19 -3.95 21.23
CA ASN A 151 0.36 -4.89 22.33
C ASN A 151 -0.49 -6.17 22.18
N VAL A 152 -0.54 -6.72 20.96
CA VAL A 152 -1.31 -7.92 20.62
C VAL A 152 -0.47 -9.15 20.92
N SER A 153 -0.91 -9.98 21.86
CA SER A 153 -0.17 -11.17 22.30
C SER A 153 -0.34 -12.41 21.41
N GLY A 154 -1.20 -12.36 20.39
CA GLY A 154 -1.49 -13.49 19.49
C GLY A 154 -2.19 -14.70 20.15
N LYS A 155 -2.50 -14.65 21.44
CA LYS A 155 -3.10 -15.78 22.18
C LYS A 155 -4.58 -16.04 21.87
N ARG A 156 -5.25 -15.11 21.20
CA ARG A 156 -6.65 -15.25 20.77
C ARG A 156 -6.79 -14.70 19.37
N ILE A 157 -7.07 -15.57 18.42
CA ILE A 157 -7.36 -15.21 17.01
C ILE A 157 -8.86 -15.40 16.81
N ARG A 158 -9.55 -14.33 16.39
CA ARG A 158 -10.91 -14.42 15.87
C ARG A 158 -10.82 -14.35 14.35
N MET A 159 -11.13 -15.46 13.70
CA MET A 159 -11.20 -15.50 12.24
C MET A 159 -12.65 -15.22 11.83
N ASP A 160 -12.85 -14.14 11.08
CA ASP A 160 -14.10 -13.91 10.37
C ASP A 160 -13.87 -14.32 8.92
N SER A 161 -14.48 -15.45 8.52
CA SER A 161 -14.35 -15.97 7.17
C SER A 161 -15.31 -15.24 6.25
N LYS A 162 -14.83 -14.17 5.61
CA LYS A 162 -15.50 -13.58 4.47
C LYS A 162 -14.92 -14.16 3.19
N LEU A 163 -15.71 -14.98 2.49
CA LEU A 163 -15.32 -15.44 1.15
C LEU A 163 -15.23 -14.20 0.25
N ARG A 164 -14.02 -13.83 -0.13
CA ARG A 164 -13.76 -12.80 -1.14
C ARG A 164 -13.03 -13.46 -2.29
N ASP A 165 -13.61 -13.37 -3.47
CA ASP A 165 -12.85 -13.54 -4.70
C ASP A 165 -11.93 -12.34 -4.84
N SER A 166 -10.71 -12.43 -4.29
CA SER A 166 -9.73 -11.38 -4.48
C SER A 166 -8.87 -11.71 -5.70
N TYR A 167 -8.65 -10.72 -6.54
CA TYR A 167 -7.73 -10.83 -7.68
C TYR A 167 -6.30 -11.16 -7.24
N ILE A 168 -5.88 -10.78 -6.03
CA ILE A 168 -4.58 -11.15 -5.45
C ILE A 168 -4.48 -12.65 -5.25
N ALA A 169 -5.56 -13.33 -4.85
CA ALA A 169 -5.57 -14.79 -4.71
C ALA A 169 -5.30 -15.52 -6.03
N LYS A 170 -5.66 -14.90 -7.17
CA LYS A 170 -5.37 -15.44 -8.51
C LYS A 170 -3.90 -15.30 -8.93
N TYR A 171 -3.17 -14.36 -8.35
CA TYR A 171 -1.79 -14.03 -8.71
C TYR A 171 -0.76 -14.44 -7.66
N LEU A 172 -1.21 -14.87 -6.48
CA LEU A 172 -0.33 -15.37 -5.43
C LEU A 172 -0.52 -16.89 -5.33
N PRO A 173 0.56 -17.70 -5.30
CA PRO A 173 0.47 -19.16 -5.19
C PRO A 173 0.03 -19.65 -3.81
N TRP A 174 -0.83 -18.88 -3.12
CA TRP A 174 -1.31 -19.15 -1.77
C TRP A 174 -2.42 -20.18 -1.69
N SER A 175 -3.06 -20.51 -2.83
CA SER A 175 -4.25 -21.37 -2.83
C SER A 175 -3.96 -22.85 -2.67
N GLU A 176 -2.69 -23.28 -2.73
CA GLU A 176 -2.40 -24.73 -2.78
C GLU A 176 -1.85 -25.36 -1.50
N ASN A 177 -1.52 -24.57 -0.44
CA ASN A 177 -0.82 -25.12 0.73
C ASN A 177 -1.47 -24.89 2.10
N ILE A 178 -2.74 -24.54 2.19
CA ILE A 178 -3.45 -24.59 3.46
C ILE A 178 -4.31 -25.86 3.49
N GLN A 179 -3.69 -27.01 3.61
CA GLN A 179 -4.36 -28.18 4.12
C GLN A 179 -4.52 -28.01 5.64
N PHE A 180 -5.70 -27.63 6.06
CA PHE A 180 -6.08 -27.76 7.47
C PHE A 180 -6.15 -29.25 7.80
N SER A 181 -5.17 -29.75 8.51
CA SER A 181 -5.30 -31.05 9.19
C SER A 181 -6.39 -30.89 10.25
N ARG A 182 -7.54 -31.46 10.00
CA ARG A 182 -8.57 -31.72 11.01
C ARG A 182 -8.06 -32.87 11.86
N SER A 183 -7.71 -32.61 13.07
CA SER A 183 -7.66 -33.57 14.19
C SER A 183 -8.60 -33.12 15.26
#